data_d5766efefcb72fb79564eee91440195f
#
_entry.id   d5766efefcb72fb79564eee91440195f
#
_cell.length_a   1.000
_cell.length_b   1.000
_cell.length_c   1.000
_cell.angle_alpha   90.00
_cell.angle_beta   90.00
_cell.angle_gamma   90.00
#
_symmetry.space_group_name_H-M   'P 1'
#
loop_
_entity.id
_entity.type
_entity.pdbx_description
1 polymer ?
#
loop_
_entity_poly.entity_id
_entity_poly.type
_entity_poly.pdbx_seq_one_letter_code
_entity_poly.pdbx_strand_id
1 'polypeptide(L)'
;TELLHDSIKHNFKGFEVHCQPQVYADSGFIKGGEALLRWKCDEYGPVSPVEFIPILEKTGMIAPVGKWVFDESVRICAKCIKYNPDFKMSINVSYVQLLDDSFLSFIDKSMHRHGVLAKNIIVEFTESCFIEERGIVFEAFENIRKKGIKIAMDDFGTGYSSLEVLKEVPADIVKIDRAFVKNIRTSNFDRTFIKFVVELCHDVGIEVCLE
;
A
#
# COMPACT_ATOMS: atom_id res chain seq x y z
N THR A 1 0.38 -13.06 19.79
CA THR A 1 0.11 -14.04 18.70
C THR A 1 -1.25 -14.69 18.89
N GLU A 2 -1.58 -15.24 20.08
CA GLU A 2 -2.86 -15.91 20.36
C GLU A 2 -4.08 -15.02 20.11
N LEU A 3 -4.07 -13.80 20.59
CA LEU A 3 -5.15 -12.83 20.36
C LEU A 3 -5.39 -12.49 18.89
N LEU A 4 -4.33 -12.40 18.08
CA LEU A 4 -4.45 -12.22 16.62
C LEU A 4 -5.11 -13.43 15.95
N HIS A 5 -4.67 -14.63 16.32
CA HIS A 5 -5.25 -15.87 15.81
C HIS A 5 -6.73 -16.02 16.21
N ASP A 6 -7.07 -15.62 17.44
CA ASP A 6 -8.45 -15.61 17.92
C ASP A 6 -9.31 -14.60 17.14
N SER A 7 -8.81 -13.38 16.93
CA SER A 7 -9.47 -12.37 16.09
C SER A 7 -9.78 -12.88 14.68
N ILE A 8 -8.81 -13.56 14.04
CA ILE A 8 -8.98 -14.13 12.70
C ILE A 8 -10.06 -15.23 12.70
N LYS A 9 -10.03 -16.14 13.68
CA LYS A 9 -11.03 -17.22 13.84
C LYS A 9 -12.45 -16.69 14.06
N HIS A 10 -12.57 -15.56 14.73
CA HIS A 10 -13.85 -14.90 14.99
C HIS A 10 -14.19 -13.85 13.90
N ASN A 11 -13.94 -14.20 12.64
CA ASN A 11 -14.27 -13.39 11.47
C ASN A 11 -13.63 -12.01 11.51
N PHE A 12 -12.31 -11.98 11.78
CA PHE A 12 -11.49 -10.75 11.85
C PHE A 12 -11.98 -9.74 12.91
N LYS A 13 -12.53 -10.24 14.02
CA LYS A 13 -13.01 -9.40 15.12
C LYS A 13 -11.93 -8.42 15.58
N GLY A 14 -12.27 -7.14 15.65
CA GLY A 14 -11.38 -6.06 16.05
C GLY A 14 -10.47 -5.52 14.95
N PHE A 15 -10.41 -6.14 13.77
CA PHE A 15 -9.78 -5.55 12.61
C PHE A 15 -10.72 -4.54 11.92
N GLU A 16 -10.14 -3.41 11.53
CA GLU A 16 -10.83 -2.35 10.80
C GLU A 16 -9.92 -1.82 9.68
N VAL A 17 -10.51 -1.37 8.57
CA VAL A 17 -9.82 -0.64 7.53
C VAL A 17 -10.20 0.83 7.64
N HIS A 18 -9.22 1.67 7.97
CA HIS A 18 -9.37 3.12 7.93
C HIS A 18 -8.89 3.65 6.58
N CYS A 19 -9.50 4.71 6.10
CA CYS A 19 -9.11 5.33 4.84
C CYS A 19 -8.52 6.72 5.11
N GLN A 20 -7.24 6.91 4.76
CA GLN A 20 -6.57 8.21 4.79
C GLN A 20 -6.70 8.87 3.41
N PRO A 21 -7.31 10.06 3.30
CA PRO A 21 -7.50 10.71 2.01
C PRO A 21 -6.17 11.18 1.42
N GLN A 22 -6.03 10.99 0.11
CA GLN A 22 -4.96 11.54 -0.72
C GLN A 22 -5.54 12.64 -1.60
N VAL A 23 -4.84 13.78 -1.70
CA VAL A 23 -5.30 14.96 -2.43
C VAL A 23 -4.32 15.39 -3.52
N TYR A 24 -4.82 16.05 -4.54
CA TYR A 24 -3.97 16.75 -5.51
C TYR A 24 -3.33 17.97 -4.85
N ALA A 25 -2.02 18.14 -5.05
CA ALA A 25 -1.23 19.20 -4.41
C ALA A 25 -1.63 20.61 -4.89
N ASP A 26 -2.09 20.75 -6.11
CA ASP A 26 -2.48 22.01 -6.75
C ASP A 26 -3.87 22.48 -6.35
N SER A 27 -4.81 21.56 -6.25
CA SER A 27 -6.25 21.87 -6.08
C SER A 27 -6.80 21.54 -4.69
N GLY A 28 -6.12 20.62 -3.96
CA GLY A 28 -6.60 20.07 -2.69
C GLY A 28 -7.80 19.13 -2.83
N PHE A 29 -8.26 18.83 -4.07
CA PHE A 29 -9.34 17.88 -4.28
C PHE A 29 -8.88 16.44 -3.99
N ILE A 30 -9.80 15.62 -3.48
CA ILE A 30 -9.54 14.21 -3.19
C ILE A 30 -9.27 13.44 -4.48
N LYS A 31 -8.07 12.88 -4.60
CA LYS A 31 -7.62 11.98 -5.67
C LYS A 31 -7.99 10.54 -5.36
N GLY A 32 -7.86 10.16 -4.08
CA GLY A 32 -8.01 8.79 -3.63
C GLY A 32 -7.91 8.67 -2.11
N GLY A 33 -7.59 7.49 -1.66
CA GLY A 33 -7.32 7.24 -0.26
C GLY A 33 -6.48 5.99 -0.05
N GLU A 34 -5.71 5.96 1.01
CA GLU A 34 -4.94 4.80 1.43
C GLU A 34 -5.71 3.99 2.48
N ALA A 35 -5.77 2.69 2.26
CA ALA A 35 -6.39 1.73 3.16
C ALA A 35 -5.38 1.31 4.23
N LEU A 36 -5.64 1.71 5.45
CA LEU A 36 -4.77 1.47 6.60
C LEU A 36 -5.40 0.49 7.56
N LEU A 37 -4.77 -0.67 7.72
CA LEU A 37 -5.22 -1.69 8.68
C LEU A 37 -5.08 -1.17 10.10
N ARG A 38 -6.14 -1.38 10.89
CA ARG A 38 -6.18 -1.12 12.33
C ARG A 38 -6.63 -2.38 13.04
N TRP A 39 -6.13 -2.58 14.25
CA TRP A 39 -6.56 -3.69 15.10
C TRP A 39 -6.74 -3.22 16.52
N LYS A 40 -7.90 -3.57 17.07
CA LYS A 40 -8.27 -3.33 18.47
C LYS A 40 -8.59 -4.67 19.11
N CYS A 41 -7.81 -5.07 20.10
CA CYS A 41 -8.12 -6.26 20.87
C CYS A 41 -8.86 -5.91 22.16
N ASP A 42 -9.66 -6.85 22.65
CA ASP A 42 -10.48 -6.63 23.85
C ASP A 42 -9.62 -6.39 25.10
N GLU A 43 -8.42 -6.98 25.16
CA GLU A 43 -7.54 -6.94 26.34
C GLU A 43 -6.68 -5.66 26.41
N TYR A 44 -6.10 -5.24 25.28
CA TYR A 44 -5.14 -4.12 25.23
C TYR A 44 -5.68 -2.88 24.53
N GLY A 45 -6.89 -2.94 23.99
CA GLY A 45 -7.44 -1.85 23.19
C GLY A 45 -6.78 -1.74 21.81
N PRO A 46 -6.61 -0.52 21.26
CA PRO A 46 -5.96 -0.30 19.97
C PRO A 46 -4.47 -0.67 20.03
N VAL A 47 -4.02 -1.52 19.08
CA VAL A 47 -2.63 -1.95 18.93
C VAL A 47 -2.03 -1.31 17.68
N SER A 48 -0.76 -0.85 17.78
CA SER A 48 -0.08 -0.20 16.67
C SER A 48 0.19 -1.19 15.52
N PRO A 49 -0.02 -0.79 14.24
CA PRO A 49 0.37 -1.60 13.08
C PRO A 49 1.83 -2.06 13.12
N VAL A 50 2.74 -1.22 13.58
CA VAL A 50 4.17 -1.53 13.73
C VAL A 50 4.42 -2.72 14.69
N GLU A 51 3.51 -2.96 15.62
CA GLU A 51 3.62 -4.08 16.57
C GLU A 51 3.01 -5.37 16.02
N PHE A 52 1.81 -5.31 15.39
CA PHE A 52 1.10 -6.52 15.04
C PHE A 52 1.34 -7.00 13.59
N ILE A 53 1.64 -6.11 12.63
CA ILE A 53 1.92 -6.52 11.24
C ILE A 53 3.13 -7.46 11.15
N PRO A 54 4.29 -7.17 11.78
CA PRO A 54 5.42 -8.10 11.77
C PRO A 54 5.11 -9.48 12.39
N ILE A 55 4.18 -9.52 13.36
CA ILE A 55 3.73 -10.80 13.95
C ILE A 55 2.88 -11.58 12.91
N LEU A 56 1.98 -10.89 12.20
CA LEU A 56 1.17 -11.50 11.14
C LEU A 56 2.05 -12.09 10.02
N GLU A 57 3.07 -11.35 9.60
CA GLU A 57 4.03 -11.79 8.57
C GLU A 57 4.83 -13.00 9.03
N LYS A 58 5.48 -12.91 10.19
CA LYS A 58 6.31 -13.98 10.74
C LYS A 58 5.54 -15.29 10.99
N THR A 59 4.23 -15.19 11.24
CA THR A 59 3.38 -16.36 11.53
C THR A 59 2.57 -16.83 10.33
N GLY A 60 2.69 -16.17 9.17
CA GLY A 60 1.88 -16.45 7.98
C GLY A 60 0.42 -16.00 8.07
N MET A 61 -0.01 -15.44 9.21
CA MET A 61 -1.36 -14.92 9.39
C MET A 61 -1.66 -13.71 8.50
N ILE A 62 -0.62 -13.07 7.96
CA ILE A 62 -0.78 -11.96 7.01
C ILE A 62 -1.54 -12.39 5.74
N ALA A 63 -1.45 -13.63 5.31
CA ALA A 63 -2.13 -14.11 4.11
C ALA A 63 -3.66 -14.04 4.22
N PRO A 64 -4.33 -14.64 5.23
CA PRO A 64 -5.78 -14.48 5.41
C PRO A 64 -6.19 -13.05 5.76
N VAL A 65 -5.41 -12.33 6.61
CA VAL A 65 -5.71 -10.95 6.98
C VAL A 65 -5.60 -10.04 5.77
N GLY A 66 -4.56 -10.17 4.96
CA GLY A 66 -4.37 -9.34 3.78
C GLY A 66 -5.44 -9.56 2.70
N LYS A 67 -5.92 -10.79 2.53
CA LYS A 67 -7.10 -11.03 1.67
C LYS A 67 -8.33 -10.32 2.19
N TRP A 68 -8.58 -10.37 3.48
CA TRP A 68 -9.69 -9.64 4.10
C TRP A 68 -9.54 -8.12 3.96
N VAL A 69 -8.35 -7.57 4.21
CA VAL A 69 -8.04 -6.14 4.04
C VAL A 69 -8.28 -5.72 2.60
N PHE A 70 -7.79 -6.50 1.64
CA PHE A 70 -7.96 -6.20 0.22
C PHE A 70 -9.44 -6.16 -0.17
N ASP A 71 -10.22 -7.18 0.20
CA ASP A 71 -11.66 -7.24 -0.10
C ASP A 71 -12.45 -6.08 0.54
N GLU A 72 -12.15 -5.75 1.78
CA GLU A 72 -12.77 -4.64 2.49
C GLU A 72 -12.39 -3.28 1.88
N SER A 73 -11.14 -3.10 1.48
CA SER A 73 -10.66 -1.90 0.79
C SER A 73 -11.34 -1.71 -0.57
N VAL A 74 -11.47 -2.79 -1.35
CA VAL A 74 -12.21 -2.77 -2.63
C VAL A 74 -13.69 -2.45 -2.40
N ARG A 75 -14.30 -2.99 -1.35
CA ARG A 75 -15.68 -2.69 -0.95
C ARG A 75 -15.86 -1.20 -0.59
N ILE A 76 -14.89 -0.61 0.10
CA ILE A 76 -14.88 0.84 0.41
C ILE A 76 -14.69 1.64 -0.88
N CYS A 77 -13.74 1.26 -1.73
CA CYS A 77 -13.52 1.87 -3.04
C CYS A 77 -14.80 1.91 -3.88
N ALA A 78 -15.56 0.80 -3.92
CA ALA A 78 -16.83 0.72 -4.63
C ALA A 78 -17.88 1.76 -4.17
N LYS A 79 -17.81 2.21 -2.93
CA LYS A 79 -18.64 3.31 -2.44
C LYS A 79 -18.13 4.68 -2.91
N CYS A 80 -16.81 4.88 -2.87
CA CYS A 80 -16.17 6.14 -3.24
C CYS A 80 -16.32 6.45 -4.74
N ILE A 81 -16.17 5.45 -5.61
CA ILE A 81 -16.26 5.62 -7.07
C ILE A 81 -17.67 6.05 -7.54
N LYS A 82 -18.69 5.87 -6.72
CA LYS A 82 -20.05 6.40 -7.02
C LYS A 82 -20.10 7.91 -7.03
N TYR A 83 -19.24 8.57 -6.24
CA TYR A 83 -19.15 10.02 -6.11
C TYR A 83 -17.99 10.61 -6.93
N ASN A 84 -16.89 9.87 -7.02
CA ASN A 84 -15.72 10.22 -7.83
C ASN A 84 -15.27 8.97 -8.62
N PRO A 85 -15.67 8.81 -9.90
CA PRO A 85 -15.34 7.65 -10.73
C PRO A 85 -13.82 7.40 -10.92
N ASP A 86 -13.02 8.44 -10.72
CA ASP A 86 -11.56 8.37 -10.83
C ASP A 86 -10.84 8.18 -9.47
N PHE A 87 -11.62 8.02 -8.39
CA PHE A 87 -11.08 7.71 -7.07
C PHE A 87 -10.20 6.47 -7.12
N LYS A 88 -9.04 6.54 -6.47
CA LYS A 88 -8.07 5.45 -6.38
C LYS A 88 -7.94 5.00 -4.93
N MET A 89 -7.98 3.69 -4.72
CA MET A 89 -7.75 3.08 -3.42
C MET A 89 -6.36 2.45 -3.41
N SER A 90 -5.48 2.98 -2.58
CA SER A 90 -4.16 2.40 -2.31
C SER A 90 -4.28 1.35 -1.21
N ILE A 91 -3.66 0.20 -1.43
CA ILE A 91 -3.74 -0.96 -0.53
C ILE A 91 -2.34 -1.52 -0.31
N ASN A 92 -1.89 -1.52 0.94
CA ASN A 92 -0.62 -2.12 1.34
C ASN A 92 -0.66 -3.65 1.21
N VAL A 93 0.34 -4.22 0.56
CA VAL A 93 0.50 -5.67 0.36
C VAL A 93 1.90 -6.09 0.79
N SER A 94 1.97 -7.07 1.71
CA SER A 94 3.23 -7.66 2.13
C SER A 94 3.77 -8.60 1.05
N TYR A 95 5.11 -8.69 0.92
CA TYR A 95 5.76 -9.63 0.00
C TYR A 95 5.34 -11.09 0.27
N VAL A 96 5.09 -11.44 1.53
CA VAL A 96 4.61 -12.78 1.93
C VAL A 96 3.30 -13.15 1.25
N GLN A 97 2.44 -12.17 0.96
CA GLN A 97 1.19 -12.40 0.25
C GLN A 97 1.41 -12.68 -1.25
N LEU A 98 2.48 -12.14 -1.84
CA LEU A 98 2.84 -12.37 -3.24
C LEU A 98 3.35 -13.78 -3.49
N LEU A 99 3.88 -14.45 -2.44
CA LEU A 99 4.27 -15.86 -2.49
C LEU A 99 3.08 -16.83 -2.53
N ASP A 100 1.87 -16.34 -2.27
CA ASP A 100 0.63 -17.13 -2.38
C ASP A 100 0.06 -17.02 -3.79
N ASP A 101 0.25 -18.05 -4.61
CA ASP A 101 -0.26 -18.13 -6.00
C ASP A 101 -1.77 -17.81 -6.10
N SER A 102 -2.53 -18.04 -5.02
CA SER A 102 -3.96 -17.76 -4.98
C SER A 102 -4.28 -16.27 -4.80
N PHE A 103 -3.31 -15.44 -4.39
CA PHE A 103 -3.55 -14.03 -4.08
C PHE A 103 -3.89 -13.22 -5.34
N LEU A 104 -3.18 -13.41 -6.45
CA LEU A 104 -3.46 -12.73 -7.72
C LEU A 104 -4.86 -13.07 -8.26
N SER A 105 -5.28 -14.33 -8.13
CA SER A 105 -6.63 -14.74 -8.52
C SER A 105 -7.69 -14.20 -7.58
N PHE A 106 -7.35 -14.00 -6.30
CA PHE A 106 -8.23 -13.40 -5.31
C PHE A 106 -8.48 -11.92 -5.60
N ILE A 107 -7.43 -11.16 -6.00
CA ILE A 107 -7.54 -9.75 -6.42
C ILE A 107 -8.64 -9.60 -7.50
N ASP A 108 -8.57 -10.40 -8.56
CA ASP A 108 -9.54 -10.35 -9.66
C ASP A 108 -10.97 -10.64 -9.18
N LYS A 109 -11.13 -11.68 -8.37
CA LYS A 109 -12.44 -12.06 -7.81
C LYS A 109 -13.02 -10.97 -6.90
N SER A 110 -12.20 -10.32 -6.09
CA SER A 110 -12.62 -9.24 -5.21
C SER A 110 -13.08 -8.02 -6.02
N MET A 111 -12.26 -7.56 -6.97
CA MET A 111 -12.62 -6.44 -7.84
C MET A 111 -13.92 -6.71 -8.62
N HIS A 112 -14.05 -7.90 -9.20
CA HIS A 112 -15.26 -8.29 -9.93
C HIS A 112 -16.51 -8.31 -9.02
N ARG A 113 -16.39 -8.88 -7.80
CA ARG A 113 -17.48 -8.95 -6.80
C ARG A 113 -18.04 -7.60 -6.46
N HIS A 114 -17.17 -6.60 -6.31
CA HIS A 114 -17.55 -5.24 -5.90
C HIS A 114 -17.76 -4.26 -7.05
N GLY A 115 -17.53 -4.69 -8.30
CA GLY A 115 -17.68 -3.85 -9.49
C GLY A 115 -16.65 -2.70 -9.58
N VAL A 116 -15.43 -2.96 -9.08
CA VAL A 116 -14.32 -1.99 -9.11
C VAL A 116 -13.38 -2.33 -10.25
N LEU A 117 -12.97 -1.33 -11.02
CA LEU A 117 -12.04 -1.50 -12.13
C LEU A 117 -10.59 -1.44 -11.63
N ALA A 118 -9.69 -2.12 -12.31
CA ALA A 118 -8.27 -2.15 -11.98
C ALA A 118 -7.65 -0.73 -11.90
N LYS A 119 -8.06 0.20 -12.75
CA LYS A 119 -7.62 1.59 -12.73
C LYS A 119 -7.90 2.33 -11.42
N ASN A 120 -8.83 1.82 -10.61
CA ASN A 120 -9.20 2.41 -9.32
C ASN A 120 -8.42 1.81 -8.14
N ILE A 121 -7.54 0.82 -8.39
CA ILE A 121 -6.73 0.17 -7.36
C ILE A 121 -5.25 0.49 -7.58
N ILE A 122 -4.59 0.79 -6.48
CA ILE A 122 -3.13 0.91 -6.39
C ILE A 122 -2.68 -0.11 -5.34
N VAL A 123 -1.66 -0.89 -5.65
CA VAL A 123 -1.03 -1.78 -4.68
C VAL A 123 0.27 -1.15 -4.22
N GLU A 124 0.46 -1.04 -2.91
CA GLU A 124 1.62 -0.42 -2.29
C GLU A 124 2.53 -1.46 -1.69
N PHE A 125 3.84 -1.28 -1.90
CA PHE A 125 4.90 -2.13 -1.37
C PHE A 125 6.01 -1.28 -0.78
N THR A 126 6.52 -1.68 0.37
CA THR A 126 7.69 -1.04 0.96
C THR A 126 8.97 -1.38 0.18
N GLU A 127 9.95 -0.50 0.21
CA GLU A 127 11.26 -0.70 -0.42
C GLU A 127 11.92 -2.03 -0.02
N SER A 128 11.73 -2.47 1.22
CA SER A 128 12.32 -3.72 1.76
C SER A 128 11.85 -4.98 1.04
N CYS A 129 10.67 -4.98 0.42
CA CYS A 129 10.17 -6.12 -0.35
C CYS A 129 11.10 -6.53 -1.51
N PHE A 130 11.90 -5.58 -2.02
CA PHE A 130 12.77 -5.80 -3.17
C PHE A 130 14.12 -6.41 -2.82
N ILE A 131 14.46 -6.51 -1.54
CA ILE A 131 15.75 -7.02 -1.07
C ILE A 131 15.74 -8.54 -0.93
N GLU A 132 14.60 -9.13 -0.54
CA GLU A 132 14.54 -10.52 -0.10
C GLU A 132 14.34 -11.54 -1.24
N GLU A 133 13.45 -11.28 -2.23
CA GLU A 133 13.08 -12.27 -3.26
C GLU A 133 12.86 -11.59 -4.61
N ARG A 134 13.88 -10.91 -5.16
CA ARG A 134 13.79 -10.09 -6.38
C ARG A 134 13.00 -10.75 -7.51
N GLY A 135 13.29 -11.99 -7.87
CA GLY A 135 12.68 -12.65 -9.03
C GLY A 135 11.18 -12.85 -8.91
N ILE A 136 10.70 -13.38 -7.79
CA ILE A 136 9.27 -13.68 -7.56
C ILE A 136 8.47 -12.37 -7.46
N VAL A 137 9.03 -11.39 -6.75
CA VAL A 137 8.39 -10.08 -6.56
C VAL A 137 8.22 -9.35 -7.90
N PHE A 138 9.24 -9.37 -8.77
CA PHE A 138 9.16 -8.77 -10.10
C PHE A 138 8.10 -9.43 -10.99
N GLU A 139 8.01 -10.75 -11.00
CA GLU A 139 6.99 -11.48 -11.75
C GLU A 139 5.58 -11.13 -11.24
N ALA A 140 5.39 -11.06 -9.93
CA ALA A 140 4.14 -10.66 -9.32
C ALA A 140 3.73 -9.23 -9.73
N PHE A 141 4.67 -8.28 -9.74
CA PHE A 141 4.41 -6.90 -10.16
C PHE A 141 4.02 -6.80 -11.63
N GLU A 142 4.74 -7.49 -12.51
CA GLU A 142 4.38 -7.56 -13.92
C GLU A 142 2.95 -8.11 -14.09
N ASN A 143 2.59 -9.14 -13.33
CA ASN A 143 1.24 -9.72 -13.38
C ASN A 143 0.17 -8.76 -12.84
N ILE A 144 0.46 -7.99 -11.79
CA ILE A 144 -0.43 -6.95 -11.26
C ILE A 144 -0.62 -5.83 -12.29
N ARG A 145 0.48 -5.35 -12.92
CA ARG A 145 0.42 -4.30 -13.94
C ARG A 145 -0.31 -4.74 -15.20
N LYS A 146 -0.14 -5.99 -15.65
CA LYS A 146 -0.88 -6.56 -16.79
C LYS A 146 -2.40 -6.55 -16.56
N LYS A 147 -2.86 -6.55 -15.29
CA LYS A 147 -4.27 -6.38 -14.93
C LYS A 147 -4.75 -4.93 -15.01
N GLY A 148 -3.86 -3.97 -15.16
CA GLY A 148 -4.14 -2.52 -15.17
C GLY A 148 -4.16 -1.89 -13.77
N ILE A 149 -3.67 -2.59 -12.75
CA ILE A 149 -3.49 -2.08 -11.39
C ILE A 149 -2.15 -1.33 -11.33
N LYS A 150 -2.15 -0.15 -10.73
CA LYS A 150 -0.92 0.62 -10.50
C LYS A 150 -0.13 0.09 -9.31
N ILE A 151 1.18 0.27 -9.35
CA ILE A 151 2.10 -0.09 -8.27
C ILE A 151 2.67 1.19 -7.65
N ALA A 152 2.63 1.30 -6.33
CA ALA A 152 3.29 2.34 -5.58
C ALA A 152 4.41 1.76 -4.72
N MET A 153 5.57 2.43 -4.77
CA MET A 153 6.69 2.17 -3.87
C MET A 153 6.53 3.06 -2.65
N ASP A 154 6.39 2.44 -1.49
CA ASP A 154 6.18 3.11 -0.21
C ASP A 154 7.47 3.27 0.60
N ASP A 155 7.47 4.17 1.60
CA ASP A 155 8.59 4.48 2.50
C ASP A 155 9.89 4.89 1.77
N PHE A 156 9.77 5.51 0.57
CA PHE A 156 10.93 5.86 -0.24
C PHE A 156 11.89 6.81 0.47
N GLY A 157 13.16 6.41 0.50
CA GLY A 157 14.26 7.15 1.11
C GLY A 157 14.67 6.66 2.49
N THR A 158 13.93 5.72 3.08
CA THR A 158 14.28 5.16 4.41
C THR A 158 15.20 3.95 4.32
N GLY A 159 15.31 3.33 3.14
CA GLY A 159 16.12 2.13 2.88
C GLY A 159 17.52 2.42 2.33
N TYR A 160 18.30 1.36 2.16
CA TYR A 160 19.71 1.43 1.74
C TYR A 160 19.94 1.56 0.22
N SER A 161 18.91 1.41 -0.62
CA SER A 161 19.08 1.25 -2.07
C SER A 161 18.02 1.95 -2.91
N SER A 162 17.36 2.97 -2.37
CA SER A 162 16.16 3.61 -2.95
C SER A 162 16.25 3.91 -4.45
N LEU A 163 17.37 4.47 -4.94
CA LEU A 163 17.53 4.81 -6.36
C LEU A 163 17.81 3.59 -7.25
N GLU A 164 18.52 2.58 -6.74
CA GLU A 164 18.76 1.34 -7.47
C GLU A 164 17.45 0.57 -7.64
N VAL A 165 16.69 0.46 -6.56
CA VAL A 165 15.37 -0.18 -6.54
C VAL A 165 14.42 0.57 -7.48
N LEU A 166 14.38 1.90 -7.43
CA LEU A 166 13.54 2.72 -8.30
C LEU A 166 13.84 2.52 -9.78
N LYS A 167 15.12 2.29 -10.15
CA LYS A 167 15.53 2.02 -11.53
C LYS A 167 15.03 0.66 -12.03
N GLU A 168 14.95 -0.33 -11.15
CA GLU A 168 14.62 -1.70 -11.51
C GLU A 168 13.12 -2.00 -11.42
N VAL A 169 12.44 -1.38 -10.46
CA VAL A 169 11.03 -1.66 -10.16
C VAL A 169 10.12 -0.90 -11.12
N PRO A 170 9.13 -1.57 -11.70
CA PRO A 170 8.14 -0.91 -12.57
C PRO A 170 7.10 -0.15 -11.74
N ALA A 171 7.54 0.77 -10.86
CA ALA A 171 6.65 1.59 -10.05
C ALA A 171 5.97 2.68 -10.91
N ASP A 172 4.68 2.88 -10.69
CA ASP A 172 3.90 3.97 -11.28
C ASP A 172 3.85 5.19 -10.36
N ILE A 173 4.07 4.97 -9.06
CA ILE A 173 4.00 5.99 -8.01
C ILE A 173 5.14 5.76 -7.00
N VAL A 174 5.74 6.85 -6.52
CA VAL A 174 6.68 6.84 -5.38
C VAL A 174 6.06 7.65 -4.25
N LYS A 175 6.01 7.07 -3.05
CA LYS A 175 5.56 7.74 -1.83
C LYS A 175 6.79 8.10 -1.00
N ILE A 176 7.03 9.41 -0.85
CA ILE A 176 8.15 9.91 -0.05
C ILE A 176 7.74 9.87 1.41
N ASP A 177 8.53 9.15 2.22
CA ASP A 177 8.25 8.94 3.64
C ASP A 177 8.15 10.25 4.43
N ARG A 178 7.26 10.24 5.39
CA ARG A 178 6.99 11.35 6.33
C ARG A 178 8.24 11.91 7.00
N ALA A 179 9.29 11.11 7.21
CA ALA A 179 10.53 11.59 7.85
C ALA A 179 11.14 12.78 7.11
N PHE A 180 11.06 12.81 5.77
CA PHE A 180 11.54 13.90 4.94
C PHE A 180 10.53 15.05 4.85
N VAL A 181 9.24 14.75 4.84
CA VAL A 181 8.19 15.78 4.70
C VAL A 181 8.03 16.60 5.98
N LYS A 182 8.15 15.96 7.14
CA LYS A 182 7.99 16.61 8.46
C LYS A 182 8.81 17.87 8.65
N ASN A 183 10.03 17.91 8.14
CA ASN A 183 10.97 19.00 8.33
C ASN A 183 11.17 19.86 7.07
N ILE A 184 10.35 19.72 6.05
CA ILE A 184 10.50 20.41 4.75
C ILE A 184 10.64 21.94 4.87
N ARG A 185 10.03 22.54 5.90
CA ARG A 185 10.09 24.00 6.14
C ARG A 185 11.40 24.46 6.78
N THR A 186 12.08 23.60 7.54
CA THR A 186 13.23 23.93 8.37
C THR A 186 14.53 23.28 7.89
N SER A 187 14.47 22.11 7.27
CA SER A 187 15.61 21.37 6.75
C SER A 187 15.84 21.69 5.26
N ASN A 188 17.00 22.24 4.96
CA ASN A 188 17.42 22.47 3.58
C ASN A 188 17.71 21.14 2.85
N PHE A 189 18.23 20.15 3.59
CA PHE A 189 18.49 18.82 3.04
C PHE A 189 17.18 18.16 2.58
N ASP A 190 16.16 18.10 3.44
CA ASP A 190 14.89 17.42 3.13
C ASP A 190 14.18 18.10 1.95
N ARG A 191 14.20 19.43 1.91
CA ARG A 191 13.65 20.19 0.79
C ARG A 191 14.36 19.88 -0.53
N THR A 192 15.71 19.83 -0.50
CA THR A 192 16.51 19.54 -1.70
C THR A 192 16.32 18.09 -2.14
N PHE A 193 16.26 17.16 -1.19
CA PHE A 193 15.99 15.75 -1.45
C PHE A 193 14.61 15.56 -2.11
N ILE A 194 13.55 16.10 -1.53
CA ILE A 194 12.20 16.01 -2.09
C ILE A 194 12.16 16.60 -3.49
N LYS A 195 12.75 17.78 -3.71
CA LYS A 195 12.81 18.41 -5.02
C LYS A 195 13.50 17.50 -6.04
N PHE A 196 14.66 16.94 -5.69
CA PHE A 196 15.42 16.03 -6.55
C PHE A 196 14.60 14.78 -6.91
N VAL A 197 13.95 14.15 -5.93
CA VAL A 197 13.14 12.94 -6.16
C VAL A 197 11.93 13.24 -7.04
N VAL A 198 11.25 14.37 -6.80
CA VAL A 198 10.09 14.79 -7.60
C VAL A 198 10.51 15.05 -9.06
N GLU A 199 11.59 15.79 -9.29
CA GLU A 199 12.11 16.05 -10.64
C GLU A 199 12.50 14.75 -11.35
N LEU A 200 13.27 13.89 -10.69
CA LEU A 200 13.67 12.59 -11.22
C LEU A 200 12.47 11.71 -11.61
N CYS A 201 11.51 11.57 -10.71
CA CYS A 201 10.33 10.74 -10.95
C CYS A 201 9.48 11.28 -12.11
N HIS A 202 9.26 12.59 -12.17
CA HIS A 202 8.48 13.21 -13.24
C HIS A 202 9.17 13.05 -14.61
N ASP A 203 10.50 13.18 -14.68
CA ASP A 203 11.27 13.01 -15.92
C ASP A 203 11.15 11.58 -16.49
N VAL A 204 10.90 10.57 -15.64
CA VAL A 204 10.69 9.17 -16.06
C VAL A 204 9.22 8.75 -16.05
N GLY A 205 8.29 9.68 -15.85
CA GLY A 205 6.84 9.43 -15.91
C GLY A 205 6.23 8.76 -14.66
N ILE A 206 6.90 8.85 -13.51
CA ILE A 206 6.44 8.32 -12.22
C ILE A 206 5.75 9.43 -11.42
N GLU A 207 4.58 9.15 -10.88
CA GLU A 207 3.86 10.05 -9.97
C GLU A 207 4.53 10.07 -8.59
N VAL A 208 4.47 11.21 -7.89
CA VAL A 208 4.99 11.32 -6.52
C VAL A 208 3.88 11.66 -5.53
N CYS A 209 3.87 10.96 -4.41
CA CYS A 209 3.02 11.24 -3.25
C CYS A 209 3.91 11.65 -2.07
N LEU A 210 3.54 12.71 -1.34
CA LEU A 210 4.18 13.11 -0.08
C LEU A 210 3.29 12.69 1.08
N GLU A 211 3.88 12.07 2.11
CA GLU A 211 3.18 11.61 3.32
C GLU A 211 3.26 12.57 4.51
#